data_9e2f52450fc4589c0a7890a6a37abca0
#
_entry.id   9e2f52450fc4589c0a7890a6a37abca0
#
_cell.length_a   1.000
_cell.length_b   1.000
_cell.length_c   1.000
_cell.angle_alpha   90.00
_cell.angle_beta   90.00
_cell.angle_gamma   90.00
#
_symmetry.space_group_name_H-M   'P 1'
#
loop_
_entity.id
_entity.type
_entity.pdbx_description
1 polymer ?
#
loop_
_entity_poly.entity_id
_entity_poly.type
_entity_poly.pdbx_seq_one_letter_code
_entity_poly.pdbx_strand_id
1 'polypeptide(L)'
;MNRCTPPFACLYRAFALLALCSLAGPLSVSGQTNSTKVGKVERIKVHGKGLEGNLAGDSPERDVSIYLPPSYQTDRNRHYPVIYFLHGFTDSDDKWYGFTKHWINLPSTIDKAVSEGKSAEFIVVTPNAYNRYFGSMYSNSVTIGNWEDYVAKELVAYVDNHYRTIPRATSRGLAGHSMGGYGTIRIGEKHPEIFSSLYLLSPCCMLPNLTATPNPQQAAKMEGIKTQQDLEKADFGTKAAFASAAAWSPSTSQGEFHLELPLKDGQPQPLVMAKWAANAPLVTIDQYISNIRQLKAIAFDAGNKDASIAANNKLLDGVLTSYGIAHTYEEYEGDHINHIADRIEQKMLPFFTNNLASDKAAGTRSAKKK
;
A
#
# COMPACT_ATOMS: atom_id res chain seq x y z
N MET A 1 -84.76 27.10 -7.26
CA MET A 1 -85.99 27.24 -8.14
C MET A 1 -85.78 26.28 -9.29
N ASN A 2 -86.68 25.33 -9.38
CA ASN A 2 -87.31 24.72 -10.55
C ASN A 2 -86.39 24.07 -11.60
N ARG A 3 -86.36 22.75 -11.65
CA ARG A 3 -87.20 21.79 -12.46
C ARG A 3 -86.86 21.85 -13.94
N CYS A 4 -86.65 20.82 -14.71
CA CYS A 4 -87.41 19.58 -14.94
C CYS A 4 -86.60 18.65 -15.85
N THR A 5 -86.76 17.38 -15.65
CA THR A 5 -86.49 16.23 -16.52
C THR A 5 -87.64 16.07 -17.58
N PRO A 6 -87.71 14.97 -18.40
CA PRO A 6 -86.87 14.27 -19.42
C PRO A 6 -87.77 14.19 -20.76
N PRO A 7 -87.85 13.15 -21.62
CA PRO A 7 -87.31 11.84 -21.81
C PRO A 7 -87.07 11.32 -23.28
N PHE A 8 -86.63 10.00 -23.38
CA PHE A 8 -86.88 9.00 -24.48
C PHE A 8 -86.24 9.20 -25.87
N ALA A 9 -85.60 8.27 -26.51
CA ALA A 9 -85.98 6.94 -26.95
C ALA A 9 -84.79 6.16 -27.61
N CYS A 10 -84.76 4.91 -27.36
CA CYS A 10 -84.28 3.71 -28.05
C CYS A 10 -83.98 3.81 -29.56
N LEU A 11 -82.79 3.17 -29.95
CA LEU A 11 -82.77 2.31 -31.15
C LEU A 11 -81.56 1.43 -31.17
N TYR A 12 -81.82 0.09 -31.21
CA TYR A 12 -80.86 -0.97 -31.41
C TYR A 12 -80.14 -0.91 -32.74
N ARG A 13 -78.82 -1.08 -32.81
CA ARG A 13 -78.12 -1.70 -33.95
C ARG A 13 -76.99 -2.55 -33.44
N ALA A 14 -77.09 -3.85 -33.65
CA ALA A 14 -76.06 -4.84 -33.47
C ALA A 14 -74.96 -4.66 -34.49
N PHE A 15 -73.70 -4.62 -34.04
CA PHE A 15 -72.57 -4.87 -34.91
C PHE A 15 -71.62 -5.85 -34.18
N ALA A 16 -71.38 -6.97 -34.87
CA ALA A 16 -70.44 -8.01 -34.48
C ALA A 16 -69.00 -7.44 -34.57
N LEU A 17 -68.24 -7.51 -33.49
CA LEU A 17 -66.82 -7.25 -33.51
C LEU A 17 -66.10 -8.55 -33.27
N LEU A 18 -65.28 -8.94 -34.25
CA LEU A 18 -64.29 -10.01 -34.16
C LEU A 18 -63.33 -9.76 -32.99
N ALA A 19 -63.20 -10.71 -32.10
CA ALA A 19 -62.15 -10.72 -31.09
C ALA A 19 -60.83 -11.17 -31.74
N LEU A 20 -59.90 -10.27 -31.96
CA LEU A 20 -58.47 -10.61 -32.15
C LEU A 20 -57.85 -10.82 -30.78
N CYS A 21 -57.65 -12.08 -30.41
CA CYS A 21 -56.77 -12.45 -29.29
C CYS A 21 -55.29 -12.14 -29.64
N SER A 22 -54.78 -11.02 -29.17
CA SER A 22 -53.32 -10.75 -29.15
C SER A 22 -52.72 -11.54 -28.00
N LEU A 23 -52.02 -12.63 -28.33
CA LEU A 23 -51.10 -13.33 -27.44
C LEU A 23 -49.89 -12.45 -27.13
N ALA A 24 -50.00 -11.56 -26.14
CA ALA A 24 -48.84 -10.93 -25.51
C ALA A 24 -48.27 -11.91 -24.48
N GLY A 25 -47.26 -12.68 -24.91
CA GLY A 25 -46.45 -13.45 -24.00
C GLY A 25 -45.67 -12.50 -23.05
N PRO A 26 -45.44 -12.91 -21.79
CA PRO A 26 -44.63 -12.09 -20.89
C PRO A 26 -43.21 -11.98 -21.43
N LEU A 27 -42.76 -10.77 -21.79
CA LEU A 27 -41.36 -10.47 -21.98
C LEU A 27 -40.66 -10.64 -20.63
N SER A 28 -40.06 -11.81 -20.42
CA SER A 28 -39.13 -12.01 -19.33
C SER A 28 -37.91 -11.10 -19.58
N VAL A 29 -37.95 -9.91 -19.02
CA VAL A 29 -36.74 -9.10 -18.87
C VAL A 29 -35.87 -9.84 -17.89
N SER A 30 -34.96 -10.64 -18.41
CA SER A 30 -33.87 -11.22 -17.66
C SER A 30 -32.97 -10.08 -17.26
N GLY A 31 -33.24 -9.46 -16.12
CA GLY A 31 -32.32 -8.55 -15.46
C GLY A 31 -31.05 -9.35 -15.12
N GLN A 32 -30.06 -9.30 -16.00
CA GLN A 32 -28.71 -9.65 -15.60
C GLN A 32 -28.32 -8.67 -14.50
N THR A 33 -28.51 -9.07 -13.25
CA THR A 33 -27.76 -8.49 -12.14
C THR A 33 -26.30 -8.80 -12.45
N ASN A 34 -25.58 -7.83 -13.00
CA ASN A 34 -24.13 -7.86 -13.00
C ASN A 34 -23.72 -7.84 -11.52
N SER A 35 -23.65 -9.02 -10.92
CA SER A 35 -22.94 -9.20 -9.67
C SER A 35 -21.51 -8.75 -9.94
N THR A 36 -21.16 -7.57 -9.46
CA THR A 36 -19.78 -7.09 -9.48
C THR A 36 -18.94 -8.17 -8.83
N LYS A 37 -18.12 -8.86 -9.64
CA LYS A 37 -17.22 -9.88 -9.14
C LYS A 37 -16.20 -9.19 -8.26
N VAL A 38 -16.30 -9.39 -6.96
CA VAL A 38 -15.37 -8.84 -5.96
C VAL A 38 -14.26 -9.85 -5.68
N GLY A 39 -13.10 -9.34 -5.31
CA GLY A 39 -11.99 -10.18 -4.87
C GLY A 39 -12.26 -10.84 -3.51
N LYS A 40 -11.45 -11.83 -3.17
CA LYS A 40 -11.46 -12.49 -1.87
C LYS A 40 -10.33 -11.97 -1.02
N VAL A 41 -10.60 -11.68 0.25
CA VAL A 41 -9.56 -11.34 1.24
C VAL A 41 -9.29 -12.53 2.14
N GLU A 42 -8.02 -12.82 2.35
CA GLU A 42 -7.53 -13.79 3.32
C GLU A 42 -6.60 -13.07 4.30
N ARG A 43 -6.65 -13.46 5.58
CA ARG A 43 -5.70 -13.02 6.59
C ARG A 43 -5.06 -14.25 7.20
N ILE A 44 -3.75 -14.36 7.06
CA ILE A 44 -2.96 -15.53 7.42
C ILE A 44 -1.82 -15.13 8.36
N LYS A 45 -1.15 -16.12 8.95
CA LYS A 45 0.11 -15.91 9.68
C LYS A 45 1.27 -16.44 8.85
N VAL A 46 2.32 -15.64 8.76
CA VAL A 46 3.57 -16.01 8.09
C VAL A 46 4.70 -15.85 9.10
N HIS A 47 5.42 -16.94 9.34
CA HIS A 47 6.59 -16.94 10.21
C HIS A 47 7.76 -16.21 9.54
N GLY A 48 8.35 -15.25 10.24
CA GLY A 48 9.55 -14.54 9.81
C GLY A 48 10.77 -15.04 10.59
N LYS A 49 11.61 -15.85 9.96
CA LYS A 49 12.84 -16.33 10.57
C LYS A 49 13.79 -15.18 10.94
N GLY A 50 13.87 -14.18 10.08
CA GLY A 50 14.65 -12.96 10.33
C GLY A 50 14.10 -12.08 11.45
N LEU A 51 12.88 -12.35 11.92
CA LEU A 51 12.25 -11.66 13.04
C LEU A 51 12.43 -12.37 14.39
N GLU A 52 12.97 -13.59 14.39
CA GLU A 52 13.24 -14.34 15.63
C GLU A 52 14.31 -13.63 16.48
N GLY A 53 14.16 -13.72 17.79
CA GLY A 53 15.15 -13.23 18.75
C GLY A 53 15.36 -11.72 18.76
N ASN A 54 14.42 -10.93 18.17
CA ASN A 54 14.48 -9.48 18.25
C ASN A 54 14.39 -8.99 19.70
N LEU A 55 15.14 -7.94 20.04
CA LEU A 55 15.24 -7.45 21.42
C LEU A 55 13.95 -6.79 21.92
N ALA A 56 13.07 -6.36 21.03
CA ALA A 56 11.76 -5.83 21.39
C ALA A 56 10.80 -6.90 21.94
N GLY A 57 11.09 -8.19 21.68
CA GLY A 57 10.23 -9.30 22.07
C GLY A 57 8.96 -9.42 21.22
N ASP A 58 8.92 -8.79 20.03
CA ASP A 58 7.81 -8.94 19.11
C ASP A 58 7.77 -10.35 18.50
N SER A 59 6.55 -10.88 18.33
CA SER A 59 6.36 -12.21 17.73
C SER A 59 6.89 -12.29 16.30
N PRO A 60 7.63 -13.33 15.92
CA PRO A 60 7.99 -13.60 14.53
C PRO A 60 6.81 -14.07 13.67
N GLU A 61 5.71 -14.50 14.29
CA GLU A 61 4.47 -14.86 13.60
C GLU A 61 3.70 -13.59 13.23
N ARG A 62 3.80 -13.19 11.96
CA ARG A 62 3.19 -11.95 11.49
C ARG A 62 1.90 -12.20 10.75
N ASP A 63 0.86 -11.42 11.08
CA ASP A 63 -0.35 -11.38 10.26
C ASP A 63 -0.03 -10.79 8.90
N VAL A 64 -0.63 -11.34 7.86
CA VAL A 64 -0.51 -10.88 6.48
C VAL A 64 -1.89 -10.93 5.84
N SER A 65 -2.37 -9.80 5.37
CA SER A 65 -3.61 -9.72 4.59
C SER A 65 -3.31 -9.85 3.10
N ILE A 66 -4.09 -10.70 2.42
CA ILE A 66 -3.92 -11.02 1.00
C ILE A 66 -5.24 -10.80 0.28
N TYR A 67 -5.22 -9.93 -0.73
CA TYR A 67 -6.31 -9.78 -1.68
C TYR A 67 -6.07 -10.69 -2.88
N LEU A 68 -7.04 -11.53 -3.18
CA LEU A 68 -7.10 -12.41 -4.34
C LEU A 68 -8.12 -11.84 -5.34
N PRO A 69 -7.74 -11.61 -6.60
CA PRO A 69 -8.62 -10.93 -7.56
C PRO A 69 -9.85 -11.76 -7.94
N PRO A 70 -10.89 -11.14 -8.52
CA PRO A 70 -12.18 -11.81 -8.81
C PRO A 70 -12.07 -13.10 -9.60
N SER A 71 -11.16 -13.18 -10.58
CA SER A 71 -10.98 -14.39 -11.38
C SER A 71 -10.19 -15.49 -10.66
N TYR A 72 -9.57 -15.22 -9.50
CA TYR A 72 -8.74 -16.20 -8.79
C TYR A 72 -9.49 -17.48 -8.44
N GLN A 73 -10.79 -17.42 -8.11
CA GLN A 73 -11.60 -18.60 -7.79
C GLN A 73 -12.10 -19.34 -9.04
N THR A 74 -12.30 -18.63 -10.14
CA THR A 74 -12.96 -19.16 -11.35
C THR A 74 -11.97 -19.62 -12.42
N ASP A 75 -10.81 -18.99 -12.53
CA ASP A 75 -9.74 -19.37 -13.48
C ASP A 75 -8.58 -20.01 -12.72
N ARG A 76 -8.65 -21.32 -12.53
CA ARG A 76 -7.70 -22.07 -11.71
C ARG A 76 -6.32 -22.25 -12.34
N ASN A 77 -6.19 -22.03 -13.65
CA ASN A 77 -4.93 -22.16 -14.38
C ASN A 77 -4.17 -20.85 -14.52
N ARG A 78 -4.81 -19.72 -14.19
CA ARG A 78 -4.22 -18.40 -14.30
C ARG A 78 -3.30 -18.11 -13.14
N HIS A 79 -2.13 -17.55 -13.44
CA HIS A 79 -1.18 -16.98 -12.49
C HIS A 79 -1.24 -15.44 -12.57
N TYR A 80 -0.93 -14.80 -11.46
CA TYR A 80 -1.14 -13.37 -11.29
C TYR A 80 0.17 -12.64 -10.94
N PRO A 81 0.39 -11.45 -11.47
CA PRO A 81 1.40 -10.57 -10.92
C PRO A 81 1.02 -10.15 -9.51
N VAL A 82 2.02 -9.79 -8.70
CA VAL A 82 1.84 -9.50 -7.27
C VAL A 82 2.28 -8.07 -6.97
N ILE A 83 1.48 -7.37 -6.17
CA ILE A 83 1.86 -6.09 -5.56
C ILE A 83 2.01 -6.33 -4.06
N TYR A 84 3.20 -6.08 -3.52
CA TYR A 84 3.43 -6.00 -2.09
C TYR A 84 3.16 -4.57 -1.66
N PHE A 85 2.17 -4.38 -0.76
CA PHE A 85 1.75 -3.07 -0.30
C PHE A 85 2.12 -2.87 1.17
N LEU A 86 2.89 -1.85 1.47
CA LEU A 86 3.43 -1.54 2.79
C LEU A 86 2.62 -0.42 3.44
N HIS A 87 2.06 -0.68 4.62
CA HIS A 87 1.23 0.29 5.35
C HIS A 87 2.06 1.39 6.06
N GLY A 88 1.41 2.47 6.46
CA GLY A 88 2.01 3.61 7.15
C GLY A 88 2.33 3.35 8.63
N PHE A 89 2.98 4.33 9.27
CA PHE A 89 3.27 4.33 10.69
C PHE A 89 1.96 4.36 11.50
N THR A 90 1.88 3.63 12.61
CA THR A 90 0.69 3.39 13.45
C THR A 90 -0.45 2.63 12.78
N ASP A 91 -0.28 2.23 11.53
CA ASP A 91 -1.22 1.39 10.80
C ASP A 91 -0.90 -0.09 10.92
N SER A 92 -1.76 -0.92 10.32
CA SER A 92 -1.67 -2.37 10.29
C SER A 92 -2.40 -2.91 9.05
N ASP A 93 -2.14 -4.16 8.70
CA ASP A 93 -2.81 -4.86 7.61
C ASP A 93 -4.33 -4.90 7.77
N ASP A 94 -4.82 -5.18 8.99
CA ASP A 94 -6.25 -5.28 9.29
C ASP A 94 -6.99 -3.95 9.11
N LYS A 95 -6.36 -2.81 9.42
CA LYS A 95 -6.92 -1.49 9.15
C LYS A 95 -7.07 -1.24 7.66
N TRP A 96 -6.04 -1.47 6.88
CA TRP A 96 -6.06 -1.27 5.43
C TRP A 96 -7.01 -2.20 4.70
N TYR A 97 -7.26 -3.39 5.25
CA TYR A 97 -8.16 -4.37 4.65
C TYR A 97 -9.60 -4.32 5.18
N GLY A 98 -9.92 -3.36 6.03
CA GLY A 98 -11.29 -3.13 6.51
C GLY A 98 -11.76 -4.10 7.59
N PHE A 99 -10.86 -4.88 8.21
CA PHE A 99 -11.18 -5.70 9.39
C PHE A 99 -11.37 -4.84 10.63
N THR A 100 -10.72 -3.68 10.67
CA THR A 100 -10.89 -2.63 11.66
C THR A 100 -11.26 -1.32 10.96
N LYS A 101 -12.13 -0.50 11.57
CA LYS A 101 -12.54 0.79 11.00
C LYS A 101 -11.33 1.68 10.73
N HIS A 102 -11.19 2.12 9.49
CA HIS A 102 -10.11 2.98 9.01
C HIS A 102 -10.62 3.98 7.97
N TRP A 103 -9.80 4.96 7.61
CA TRP A 103 -10.12 5.94 6.58
C TRP A 103 -10.03 5.38 5.15
N ILE A 104 -9.41 4.21 4.95
CA ILE A 104 -9.31 3.51 3.67
C ILE A 104 -9.72 2.04 3.80
N ASN A 105 -10.22 1.47 2.68
CA ASN A 105 -10.39 0.03 2.50
C ASN A 105 -9.74 -0.36 1.16
N LEU A 106 -8.56 -0.91 1.21
CA LEU A 106 -7.75 -1.26 0.05
C LEU A 106 -8.43 -2.27 -0.88
N PRO A 107 -9.01 -3.39 -0.39
CA PRO A 107 -9.77 -4.32 -1.22
C PRO A 107 -10.89 -3.66 -2.02
N SER A 108 -11.71 -2.82 -1.40
CA SER A 108 -12.79 -2.11 -2.08
C SER A 108 -12.27 -1.15 -3.15
N THR A 109 -11.14 -0.49 -2.91
CA THR A 109 -10.50 0.40 -3.88
C THR A 109 -9.99 -0.40 -5.08
N ILE A 110 -9.41 -1.59 -4.86
CA ILE A 110 -8.94 -2.48 -5.92
C ILE A 110 -10.13 -3.03 -6.73
N ASP A 111 -11.18 -3.52 -6.07
CA ASP A 111 -12.39 -4.04 -6.74
C ASP A 111 -13.02 -3.00 -7.64
N LYS A 112 -13.10 -1.75 -7.17
CA LYS A 112 -13.59 -0.63 -7.96
C LYS A 112 -12.72 -0.40 -9.21
N ALA A 113 -11.41 -0.31 -9.05
CA ALA A 113 -10.49 -0.08 -10.16
C ALA A 113 -10.55 -1.22 -11.20
N VAL A 114 -10.66 -2.46 -10.76
CA VAL A 114 -10.79 -3.65 -11.64
C VAL A 114 -12.14 -3.63 -12.36
N SER A 115 -13.24 -3.37 -11.67
CA SER A 115 -14.59 -3.34 -12.25
C SER A 115 -14.78 -2.23 -13.28
N GLU A 116 -14.10 -1.10 -13.10
CA GLU A 116 -14.09 0.04 -14.02
C GLU A 116 -13.07 -0.11 -15.17
N GLY A 117 -12.32 -1.23 -15.21
CA GLY A 117 -11.31 -1.48 -16.24
C GLY A 117 -10.05 -0.62 -16.13
N LYS A 118 -9.86 0.08 -15.02
CA LYS A 118 -8.67 0.92 -14.75
C LYS A 118 -7.46 0.09 -14.34
N SER A 119 -7.67 -1.10 -13.81
CA SER A 119 -6.64 -1.99 -13.29
C SER A 119 -6.75 -3.40 -13.87
N ALA A 120 -5.60 -4.01 -14.15
CA ALA A 120 -5.50 -5.46 -14.26
C ALA A 120 -5.75 -6.13 -12.90
N GLU A 121 -5.95 -7.44 -12.94
CA GLU A 121 -6.08 -8.24 -11.72
C GLU A 121 -4.71 -8.61 -11.15
N PHE A 122 -4.49 -8.30 -9.89
CA PHE A 122 -3.28 -8.59 -9.11
C PHE A 122 -3.63 -9.36 -7.84
N ILE A 123 -2.70 -10.17 -7.35
CA ILE A 123 -2.65 -10.53 -5.93
C ILE A 123 -2.01 -9.32 -5.22
N VAL A 124 -2.62 -8.86 -4.11
CA VAL A 124 -2.04 -7.78 -3.29
C VAL A 124 -1.77 -8.30 -1.90
N VAL A 125 -0.55 -8.13 -1.42
CA VAL A 125 -0.04 -8.70 -0.16
C VAL A 125 0.38 -7.58 0.77
N THR A 126 -0.18 -7.52 1.96
CA THR A 126 0.14 -6.50 2.97
C THR A 126 0.55 -7.17 4.28
N PRO A 127 1.85 -7.16 4.62
CA PRO A 127 2.30 -7.64 5.93
C PRO A 127 1.93 -6.67 7.04
N ASN A 128 1.61 -7.17 8.22
CA ASN A 128 1.49 -6.37 9.42
C ASN A 128 2.86 -6.02 9.99
N ALA A 129 3.33 -4.83 9.69
CA ALA A 129 4.62 -4.31 10.19
C ALA A 129 4.47 -3.44 11.46
N TYR A 130 3.29 -3.48 12.10
CA TYR A 130 3.07 -2.88 13.41
C TYR A 130 3.80 -3.71 14.47
N ASN A 131 4.55 -3.06 15.34
CA ASN A 131 5.34 -3.69 16.39
C ASN A 131 5.23 -2.89 17.69
N ARG A 132 6.03 -3.25 18.70
CA ARG A 132 6.12 -2.54 19.98
C ARG A 132 6.33 -1.02 19.84
N TYR A 133 6.97 -0.58 18.75
CA TYR A 133 7.25 0.83 18.44
C TYR A 133 6.27 1.43 17.43
N PHE A 134 5.10 0.81 17.20
CA PHE A 134 4.03 1.26 16.29
C PHE A 134 4.37 1.20 14.80
N GLY A 135 5.54 0.66 14.43
CA GLY A 135 5.98 0.50 13.06
C GLY A 135 7.44 0.08 12.97
N SER A 136 7.77 -0.73 11.99
CA SER A 136 9.08 -1.35 11.82
C SER A 136 10.08 -0.52 11.01
N MET A 137 9.66 0.59 10.43
CA MET A 137 10.43 1.32 9.42
C MET A 137 10.95 0.41 8.28
N TYR A 138 10.37 -0.77 8.12
CA TYR A 138 10.78 -1.79 7.13
C TYR A 138 12.30 -1.98 7.03
N SER A 139 12.99 -1.90 8.16
CA SER A 139 14.46 -1.91 8.26
C SER A 139 14.95 -3.12 9.04
N ASN A 140 16.12 -3.65 8.68
CA ASN A 140 16.79 -4.68 9.45
C ASN A 140 17.41 -4.07 10.70
N SER A 141 17.12 -4.64 11.87
CA SER A 141 17.63 -4.19 13.16
C SER A 141 17.58 -5.31 14.21
N VAL A 142 18.61 -5.40 15.05
CA VAL A 142 18.60 -6.36 16.17
C VAL A 142 17.49 -6.06 17.18
N THR A 143 17.02 -4.82 17.26
CA THR A 143 15.93 -4.45 18.18
C THR A 143 14.58 -4.95 17.68
N ILE A 144 14.26 -4.80 16.41
CA ILE A 144 12.92 -5.09 15.87
C ILE A 144 12.89 -6.30 14.91
N GLY A 145 14.02 -6.93 14.61
CA GLY A 145 14.14 -7.99 13.62
C GLY A 145 14.44 -7.47 12.20
N ASN A 146 14.67 -8.39 11.28
CA ASN A 146 15.11 -8.10 9.91
C ASN A 146 13.91 -7.90 8.96
N TRP A 147 13.19 -6.79 9.09
CA TRP A 147 11.97 -6.51 8.34
C TRP A 147 12.19 -6.32 6.83
N GLU A 148 13.34 -5.79 6.42
CA GLU A 148 13.71 -5.68 5.01
C GLU A 148 13.82 -7.07 4.37
N ASP A 149 14.56 -7.99 5.02
CA ASP A 149 14.71 -9.36 4.56
C ASP A 149 13.40 -10.16 4.65
N TYR A 150 12.61 -9.93 5.70
CA TYR A 150 11.28 -10.55 5.83
C TYR A 150 10.39 -10.20 4.63
N VAL A 151 10.28 -8.91 4.27
CA VAL A 151 9.45 -8.48 3.14
C VAL A 151 10.01 -8.94 1.80
N ALA A 152 11.32 -8.73 1.56
CA ALA A 152 11.92 -8.96 0.24
C ALA A 152 12.16 -10.45 -0.06
N LYS A 153 12.41 -11.26 0.95
CA LYS A 153 12.84 -12.65 0.75
C LYS A 153 11.82 -13.65 1.30
N GLU A 154 11.57 -13.60 2.61
CA GLU A 154 10.77 -14.63 3.29
C GLU A 154 9.30 -14.59 2.88
N LEU A 155 8.69 -13.41 2.90
CA LEU A 155 7.29 -13.23 2.52
C LEU A 155 7.09 -13.49 1.02
N VAL A 156 8.02 -13.05 0.16
CA VAL A 156 7.96 -13.33 -1.29
C VAL A 156 8.02 -14.83 -1.54
N ALA A 157 8.95 -15.54 -0.91
CA ALA A 157 9.07 -17.00 -1.04
C ALA A 157 7.81 -17.72 -0.53
N TYR A 158 7.26 -17.29 0.60
CA TYR A 158 6.01 -17.86 1.12
C TYR A 158 4.85 -17.68 0.14
N VAL A 159 4.65 -16.47 -0.37
CA VAL A 159 3.53 -16.15 -1.26
C VAL A 159 3.66 -16.91 -2.59
N ASP A 160 4.86 -17.00 -3.16
CA ASP A 160 5.08 -17.75 -4.41
C ASP A 160 4.82 -19.27 -4.24
N ASN A 161 5.08 -19.82 -3.06
CA ASN A 161 4.86 -21.24 -2.77
C ASN A 161 3.39 -21.59 -2.46
N HIS A 162 2.57 -20.63 -2.03
CA HIS A 162 1.21 -20.89 -1.56
C HIS A 162 0.11 -20.31 -2.47
N TYR A 163 0.46 -19.39 -3.36
CA TYR A 163 -0.48 -18.71 -4.23
C TYR A 163 -0.07 -18.83 -5.70
N ARG A 164 -1.02 -18.70 -6.61
CA ARG A 164 -0.76 -18.73 -8.04
C ARG A 164 -0.18 -17.40 -8.53
N THR A 165 1.05 -17.16 -8.16
CA THR A 165 1.85 -16.00 -8.57
C THR A 165 2.61 -16.28 -9.86
N ILE A 166 3.09 -15.23 -10.50
CA ILE A 166 4.13 -15.31 -11.53
C ILE A 166 5.46 -15.02 -10.84
N PRO A 167 6.28 -16.06 -10.50
CA PRO A 167 7.40 -15.92 -9.56
C PRO A 167 8.66 -15.33 -10.22
N ARG A 168 8.57 -14.09 -10.70
CA ARG A 168 9.70 -13.35 -11.29
C ARG A 168 9.59 -11.86 -11.01
N ALA A 169 10.72 -11.16 -10.93
CA ALA A 169 10.78 -9.73 -10.63
C ALA A 169 9.90 -8.90 -11.55
N THR A 170 9.88 -9.19 -12.86
CA THR A 170 9.08 -8.45 -13.86
C THR A 170 7.57 -8.50 -13.60
N SER A 171 7.11 -9.39 -12.73
CA SER A 171 5.72 -9.54 -12.33
C SER A 171 5.48 -9.19 -10.85
N ARG A 172 6.49 -8.61 -10.17
CA ARG A 172 6.35 -8.12 -8.78
C ARG A 172 6.52 -6.62 -8.70
N GLY A 173 5.54 -5.96 -8.08
CA GLY A 173 5.57 -4.56 -7.72
C GLY A 173 5.70 -4.39 -6.20
N LEU A 174 6.32 -3.30 -5.78
CA LEU A 174 6.36 -2.88 -4.40
C LEU A 174 5.77 -1.48 -4.29
N ALA A 175 4.83 -1.29 -3.38
CA ALA A 175 4.19 0.00 -3.12
C ALA A 175 3.97 0.20 -1.62
N GLY A 176 3.75 1.43 -1.21
CA GLY A 176 3.39 1.70 0.17
C GLY A 176 3.12 3.17 0.43
N HIS A 177 2.46 3.43 1.56
CA HIS A 177 2.09 4.76 2.00
C HIS A 177 2.93 5.20 3.20
N SER A 178 3.39 6.46 3.20
CA SER A 178 4.11 7.07 4.33
C SER A 178 5.36 6.27 4.72
N MET A 179 5.39 5.66 5.91
CA MET A 179 6.42 4.71 6.34
C MET A 179 6.55 3.54 5.33
N GLY A 180 5.43 3.08 4.75
CA GLY A 180 5.44 2.07 3.69
C GLY A 180 6.05 2.60 2.39
N GLY A 181 5.87 3.87 2.06
CA GLY A 181 6.54 4.53 0.94
C GLY A 181 8.05 4.60 1.15
N TYR A 182 8.50 4.92 2.37
CA TYR A 182 9.90 4.80 2.75
C TYR A 182 10.42 3.36 2.59
N GLY A 183 9.67 2.37 3.10
CA GLY A 183 10.01 0.95 2.93
C GLY A 183 10.11 0.54 1.46
N THR A 184 9.24 1.10 0.62
CA THR A 184 9.22 0.83 -0.83
C THR A 184 10.52 1.24 -1.51
N ILE A 185 10.99 2.47 -1.30
CA ILE A 185 12.27 2.90 -1.89
C ILE A 185 13.45 2.17 -1.27
N ARG A 186 13.50 2.07 0.06
CA ARG A 186 14.57 1.39 0.79
C ARG A 186 14.79 -0.05 0.34
N ILE A 187 13.71 -0.83 0.22
CA ILE A 187 13.78 -2.23 -0.21
C ILE A 187 13.99 -2.31 -1.73
N GLY A 188 13.28 -1.49 -2.49
CA GLY A 188 13.32 -1.54 -3.95
C GLY A 188 14.68 -1.16 -4.54
N GLU A 189 15.38 -0.16 -3.96
CA GLU A 189 16.72 0.22 -4.43
C GLU A 189 17.79 -0.86 -4.16
N LYS A 190 17.56 -1.74 -3.20
CA LYS A 190 18.49 -2.82 -2.83
C LYS A 190 18.18 -4.14 -3.51
N HIS A 191 16.92 -4.39 -3.87
CA HIS A 191 16.43 -5.66 -4.37
C HIS A 191 15.75 -5.56 -5.74
N PRO A 192 16.42 -5.03 -6.78
CA PRO A 192 15.86 -4.96 -8.15
C PRO A 192 15.67 -6.35 -8.77
N GLU A 193 16.34 -7.38 -8.25
CA GLU A 193 16.16 -8.78 -8.64
C GLU A 193 14.84 -9.39 -8.10
N ILE A 194 14.22 -8.74 -7.11
CA ILE A 194 12.95 -9.20 -6.52
C ILE A 194 11.77 -8.38 -7.05
N PHE A 195 11.90 -7.05 -7.09
CA PHE A 195 10.86 -6.11 -7.51
C PHE A 195 11.30 -5.33 -8.74
N SER A 196 10.44 -5.24 -9.75
CA SER A 196 10.77 -4.50 -10.97
C SER A 196 10.18 -3.09 -11.02
N SER A 197 9.15 -2.82 -10.25
CA SER A 197 8.43 -1.54 -10.33
C SER A 197 8.04 -1.06 -8.93
N LEU A 198 8.22 0.23 -8.66
CA LEU A 198 8.01 0.85 -7.36
C LEU A 198 6.98 1.98 -7.47
N TYR A 199 6.03 2.05 -6.53
CA TYR A 199 5.12 3.19 -6.39
C TYR A 199 5.09 3.69 -4.94
N LEU A 200 5.55 4.91 -4.70
CA LEU A 200 5.64 5.50 -3.38
C LEU A 200 4.51 6.53 -3.19
N LEU A 201 3.60 6.26 -2.25
CA LEU A 201 2.52 7.17 -1.87
C LEU A 201 2.94 8.01 -0.67
N SER A 202 3.14 9.30 -0.84
CA SER A 202 3.53 10.23 0.22
C SER A 202 4.65 9.69 1.14
N PRO A 203 5.80 9.23 0.60
CA PRO A 203 6.84 8.55 1.38
C PRO A 203 7.44 9.48 2.43
N CYS A 204 7.49 9.06 3.69
CA CYS A 204 8.16 9.78 4.76
C CYS A 204 9.67 9.49 4.80
N CYS A 205 10.35 10.16 5.71
CA CYS A 205 11.68 9.75 6.20
C CYS A 205 12.79 9.71 5.12
N MET A 206 12.59 10.38 4.00
CA MET A 206 13.51 10.39 2.86
C MET A 206 14.81 11.12 3.16
N LEU A 207 14.76 12.12 4.05
CA LEU A 207 15.91 12.90 4.51
C LEU A 207 15.80 13.06 6.03
N PRO A 208 16.88 12.83 6.79
CA PRO A 208 16.86 13.09 8.22
C PRO A 208 16.87 14.60 8.46
N ASN A 209 16.14 15.04 9.48
CA ASN A 209 16.19 16.45 9.89
C ASN A 209 17.48 16.71 10.73
N LEU A 210 18.61 16.81 10.05
CA LEU A 210 19.91 17.05 10.68
C LEU A 210 20.15 18.52 11.04
N THR A 211 19.31 19.43 10.54
CA THR A 211 19.45 20.89 10.76
C THR A 211 18.58 21.38 11.91
N ALA A 212 17.73 20.54 12.47
CA ALA A 212 16.93 20.93 13.61
C ALA A 212 17.85 21.27 14.78
N THR A 213 17.85 22.53 15.16
CA THR A 213 18.42 22.97 16.43
C THR A 213 17.82 22.06 17.52
N PRO A 214 18.64 21.45 18.40
CA PRO A 214 18.12 20.63 19.45
C PRO A 214 17.03 21.40 20.22
N ASN A 215 15.81 20.88 20.18
CA ASN A 215 14.74 21.45 20.97
C ASN A 215 14.81 20.83 22.37
N PRO A 216 15.23 21.56 23.41
CA PRO A 216 15.37 21.01 24.76
C PRO A 216 14.08 20.41 25.30
N GLN A 217 12.93 20.94 24.88
CA GLN A 217 11.62 20.43 25.30
C GLN A 217 11.34 19.07 24.65
N GLN A 218 11.69 18.91 23.39
CA GLN A 218 11.53 17.61 22.71
C GLN A 218 12.52 16.59 23.26
N ALA A 219 13.76 16.99 23.54
CA ALA A 219 14.74 16.13 24.19
C ALA A 219 14.22 15.65 25.55
N ALA A 220 13.75 16.56 26.40
CA ALA A 220 13.19 16.22 27.70
C ALA A 220 11.97 15.30 27.62
N LYS A 221 11.09 15.48 26.62
CA LYS A 221 9.97 14.58 26.36
C LYS A 221 10.46 13.16 26.03
N MET A 222 11.39 13.01 25.09
CA MET A 222 11.93 11.71 24.72
C MET A 222 12.66 11.04 25.88
N GLU A 223 13.46 11.78 26.63
CA GLU A 223 14.19 11.30 27.80
C GLU A 223 13.26 10.96 28.97
N GLY A 224 12.05 11.56 29.02
CA GLY A 224 11.01 11.25 29.98
C GLY A 224 10.33 9.91 29.78
N ILE A 225 10.45 9.30 28.60
CA ILE A 225 9.88 7.98 28.29
C ILE A 225 10.75 6.89 28.93
N LYS A 226 10.22 6.19 29.94
CA LYS A 226 10.94 5.14 30.70
C LYS A 226 10.30 3.78 30.54
N THR A 227 9.00 3.72 30.22
CA THR A 227 8.22 2.48 30.13
C THR A 227 7.46 2.43 28.81
N GLN A 228 7.03 1.25 28.41
CA GLN A 228 6.15 1.07 27.26
C GLN A 228 4.85 1.89 27.41
N GLN A 229 4.31 1.97 28.62
CA GLN A 229 3.10 2.74 28.88
C GLN A 229 3.30 4.26 28.67
N ASP A 230 4.49 4.79 28.99
CA ASP A 230 4.84 6.18 28.68
C ASP A 230 4.89 6.40 27.17
N LEU A 231 5.50 5.47 26.43
CA LEU A 231 5.59 5.55 24.98
C LEU A 231 4.19 5.46 24.33
N GLU A 232 3.30 4.62 24.82
CA GLU A 232 1.92 4.52 24.33
C GLU A 232 1.11 5.82 24.49
N LYS A 233 1.42 6.62 25.52
CA LYS A 233 0.77 7.91 25.77
C LYS A 233 1.47 9.08 25.11
N ALA A 234 2.67 8.87 24.54
CA ALA A 234 3.46 9.92 23.93
C ALA A 234 2.78 10.49 22.66
N ASP A 235 3.19 11.68 22.28
CA ASP A 235 2.77 12.29 21.01
C ASP A 235 3.34 11.52 19.79
N PHE A 236 2.75 11.78 18.61
CA PHE A 236 3.13 11.13 17.36
C PHE A 236 4.63 11.27 17.04
N GLY A 237 5.20 12.47 17.23
CA GLY A 237 6.61 12.73 16.94
C GLY A 237 7.56 11.95 17.85
N THR A 238 7.23 11.84 19.13
CA THR A 238 7.97 11.02 20.10
C THR A 238 7.90 9.53 19.73
N LYS A 239 6.72 9.01 19.42
CA LYS A 239 6.55 7.63 18.94
C LYS A 239 7.37 7.35 17.69
N ALA A 240 7.32 8.26 16.70
CA ALA A 240 8.08 8.13 15.47
C ALA A 240 9.60 8.15 15.70
N ALA A 241 10.08 8.98 16.65
CA ALA A 241 11.50 8.99 17.02
C ALA A 241 11.94 7.66 17.64
N PHE A 242 11.12 7.05 18.51
CA PHE A 242 11.41 5.75 19.10
C PHE A 242 11.40 4.63 18.05
N ALA A 243 10.43 4.62 17.13
CA ALA A 243 10.40 3.67 16.03
C ALA A 243 11.63 3.78 15.12
N SER A 244 12.00 5.00 14.77
CA SER A 244 13.21 5.28 13.99
C SER A 244 14.47 4.85 14.72
N ALA A 245 14.56 5.12 16.03
CA ALA A 245 15.72 4.72 16.83
C ALA A 245 15.82 3.19 16.96
N ALA A 246 14.71 2.49 17.20
CA ALA A 246 14.67 1.03 17.25
C ALA A 246 15.11 0.39 15.91
N ALA A 247 14.77 1.03 14.81
CA ALA A 247 15.12 0.58 13.46
C ALA A 247 16.54 0.94 13.04
N TRP A 248 17.02 2.16 13.36
CA TRP A 248 18.24 2.72 12.75
C TRP A 248 19.40 2.91 13.72
N SER A 249 19.13 3.01 15.01
CA SER A 249 20.13 3.09 16.08
C SER A 249 19.84 2.11 17.21
N PRO A 250 19.76 0.80 16.88
CA PRO A 250 19.55 -0.25 17.88
C PRO A 250 20.71 -0.27 18.87
N SER A 251 20.43 -0.72 20.11
CA SER A 251 21.43 -0.89 21.15
C SER A 251 21.20 -2.19 21.90
N THR A 252 22.28 -2.92 22.13
CA THR A 252 22.26 -4.11 22.99
C THR A 252 22.46 -3.75 24.47
N SER A 253 22.69 -2.46 24.77
CA SER A 253 22.81 -1.99 26.13
C SER A 253 21.52 -2.21 26.91
N GLN A 254 21.65 -2.35 28.21
CA GLN A 254 20.51 -2.55 29.08
C GLN A 254 19.61 -1.30 29.08
N GLY A 255 18.31 -1.52 28.88
CA GLY A 255 17.27 -0.51 28.88
C GLY A 255 16.00 -1.07 28.30
N GLU A 256 14.86 -0.52 28.71
CA GLU A 256 13.53 -0.99 28.30
C GLU A 256 13.35 -1.05 26.77
N PHE A 257 14.02 -0.17 26.02
CA PHE A 257 13.75 0.01 24.60
C PHE A 257 14.86 -0.47 23.65
N HIS A 258 16.02 -0.90 24.13
CA HIS A 258 17.12 -1.40 23.30
C HIS A 258 17.45 -0.50 22.08
N LEU A 259 17.55 0.82 22.32
CA LEU A 259 17.80 1.83 21.28
C LEU A 259 18.59 3.01 21.83
N GLU A 260 19.18 3.78 20.91
CA GLU A 260 19.84 5.06 21.20
C GLU A 260 19.09 6.19 20.51
N LEU A 261 18.74 7.22 21.26
CA LEU A 261 18.10 8.44 20.74
C LEU A 261 19.13 9.42 20.18
N PRO A 262 18.77 10.25 19.16
CA PRO A 262 19.67 11.23 18.57
C PRO A 262 20.05 12.39 19.52
N LEU A 263 19.31 12.54 20.61
CA LEU A 263 19.61 13.49 21.69
C LEU A 263 19.74 12.72 23.00
N LYS A 264 20.73 13.13 23.83
CA LYS A 264 20.93 12.62 25.19
C LYS A 264 21.39 13.78 26.08
N ASP A 265 20.76 13.97 27.23
CA ASP A 265 21.00 15.09 28.13
C ASP A 265 20.91 16.45 27.39
N GLY A 266 19.97 16.55 26.45
CA GLY A 266 19.78 17.72 25.59
C GLY A 266 20.88 17.92 24.54
N GLN A 267 21.86 17.02 24.43
CA GLN A 267 22.98 17.13 23.50
C GLN A 267 22.85 16.17 22.32
N PRO A 268 23.16 16.65 21.09
CA PRO A 268 23.19 15.78 19.91
C PRO A 268 24.17 14.62 20.10
N GLN A 269 23.78 13.44 19.63
CA GLN A 269 24.61 12.25 19.58
C GLN A 269 25.12 12.02 18.15
N PRO A 270 26.34 12.47 17.79
CA PRO A 270 26.80 12.50 16.40
C PRO A 270 26.80 11.12 15.74
N LEU A 271 27.18 10.06 16.46
CA LEU A 271 27.18 8.70 15.92
C LEU A 271 25.76 8.20 15.65
N VAL A 272 24.80 8.49 16.53
CA VAL A 272 23.39 8.13 16.34
C VAL A 272 22.81 8.88 15.14
N MET A 273 23.09 10.18 15.02
CA MET A 273 22.67 10.98 13.88
C MET A 273 23.25 10.46 12.56
N ALA A 274 24.52 10.02 12.56
CA ALA A 274 25.13 9.37 11.40
C ALA A 274 24.44 8.05 11.02
N LYS A 275 24.07 7.23 12.02
CA LYS A 275 23.27 6.02 11.78
C LYS A 275 21.92 6.35 11.14
N TRP A 276 21.23 7.39 11.60
CA TRP A 276 19.96 7.82 11.03
C TRP A 276 20.13 8.34 9.59
N ALA A 277 21.16 9.14 9.34
CA ALA A 277 21.50 9.61 7.99
C ALA A 277 21.76 8.43 7.02
N ALA A 278 22.48 7.41 7.47
CA ALA A 278 22.77 6.20 6.69
C ALA A 278 21.53 5.35 6.37
N ASN A 279 20.38 5.62 7.00
CA ASN A 279 19.09 4.98 6.71
C ASN A 279 18.12 5.88 5.93
N ALA A 280 18.51 7.09 5.56
CA ALA A 280 17.70 8.01 4.77
C ALA A 280 17.97 7.83 3.27
N PRO A 281 16.97 7.45 2.46
CA PRO A 281 17.17 7.14 1.04
C PRO A 281 17.86 8.28 0.26
N LEU A 282 17.49 9.54 0.47
CA LEU A 282 18.12 10.67 -0.22
C LEU A 282 19.60 10.90 0.15
N VAL A 283 20.07 10.31 1.25
CA VAL A 283 21.51 10.37 1.63
C VAL A 283 22.30 9.22 1.01
N THR A 284 21.66 8.09 0.76
CA THR A 284 22.32 6.85 0.34
C THR A 284 22.06 6.45 -1.11
N ILE A 285 21.09 7.06 -1.78
CA ILE A 285 20.60 6.69 -3.11
C ILE A 285 21.71 6.60 -4.17
N ASP A 286 22.75 7.44 -4.06
CA ASP A 286 23.90 7.44 -4.97
C ASP A 286 24.62 6.10 -5.01
N GLN A 287 24.59 5.35 -3.91
CA GLN A 287 25.19 4.02 -3.80
C GLN A 287 24.37 2.96 -4.54
N TYR A 288 23.07 3.23 -4.80
CA TYR A 288 22.12 2.29 -5.39
C TYR A 288 21.70 2.64 -6.82
N ILE A 289 22.30 3.67 -7.44
CA ILE A 289 21.96 4.09 -8.81
C ILE A 289 22.05 2.94 -9.81
N SER A 290 23.06 2.07 -9.70
CA SER A 290 23.19 0.90 -10.56
C SER A 290 22.07 -0.12 -10.41
N ASN A 291 21.51 -0.25 -9.20
CA ASN A 291 20.36 -1.10 -8.93
C ASN A 291 19.07 -0.45 -9.44
N ILE A 292 18.88 0.85 -9.15
CA ILE A 292 17.71 1.62 -9.56
C ILE A 292 17.56 1.61 -11.10
N ARG A 293 18.65 1.64 -11.85
CA ARG A 293 18.64 1.48 -13.31
C ARG A 293 18.13 0.13 -13.81
N GLN A 294 18.08 -0.89 -12.98
CA GLN A 294 17.53 -2.21 -13.32
C GLN A 294 16.00 -2.24 -13.13
N LEU A 295 15.44 -1.30 -12.39
CA LEU A 295 13.99 -1.19 -12.21
C LEU A 295 13.34 -0.80 -13.53
N LYS A 296 12.20 -1.40 -13.81
CA LYS A 296 11.42 -1.12 -15.03
C LYS A 296 10.69 0.21 -14.95
N ALA A 297 10.18 0.56 -13.76
CA ALA A 297 9.44 1.79 -13.56
C ALA A 297 9.46 2.23 -12.09
N ILE A 298 9.49 3.53 -11.90
CA ILE A 298 9.39 4.18 -10.59
C ILE A 298 8.36 5.30 -10.70
N ALA A 299 7.44 5.38 -9.74
CA ALA A 299 6.54 6.50 -9.59
C ALA A 299 6.38 6.86 -8.12
N PHE A 300 6.16 8.13 -7.86
CA PHE A 300 5.90 8.63 -6.51
C PHE A 300 5.08 9.92 -6.55
N ASP A 301 4.37 10.17 -5.47
CA ASP A 301 3.53 11.34 -5.35
C ASP A 301 3.46 11.86 -3.91
N ALA A 302 2.99 13.09 -3.75
CA ALA A 302 2.69 13.69 -2.45
C ALA A 302 1.62 14.77 -2.56
N GLY A 303 0.83 14.95 -1.50
CA GLY A 303 -0.04 16.09 -1.34
C GLY A 303 0.75 17.37 -1.01
N ASN A 304 0.44 18.49 -1.66
CA ASN A 304 1.13 19.77 -1.46
C ASN A 304 0.91 20.38 -0.06
N LYS A 305 -0.14 19.94 0.65
CA LYS A 305 -0.40 20.35 2.05
C LYS A 305 0.43 19.55 3.06
N ASP A 306 1.08 18.48 2.62
CA ASP A 306 2.07 17.70 3.38
C ASP A 306 3.48 18.23 3.07
N ALA A 307 3.73 19.47 3.46
CA ALA A 307 4.84 20.30 2.96
C ALA A 307 6.23 19.64 3.07
N SER A 308 6.53 18.96 4.17
CA SER A 308 7.84 18.32 4.37
C SER A 308 8.03 17.10 3.46
N ILE A 309 6.98 16.32 3.26
CA ILE A 309 7.00 15.15 2.38
C ILE A 309 7.05 15.59 0.92
N ALA A 310 6.24 16.58 0.52
CA ALA A 310 6.27 17.15 -0.83
C ALA A 310 7.67 17.70 -1.19
N ALA A 311 8.29 18.43 -0.26
CA ALA A 311 9.65 18.95 -0.46
C ALA A 311 10.68 17.82 -0.65
N ASN A 312 10.61 16.74 0.13
CA ASN A 312 11.52 15.60 0.00
C ASN A 312 11.28 14.82 -1.30
N ASN A 313 10.02 14.70 -1.74
CA ASN A 313 9.71 14.09 -3.03
C ASN A 313 10.25 14.91 -4.21
N LYS A 314 10.17 16.22 -4.13
CA LYS A 314 10.79 17.11 -5.13
C LYS A 314 12.30 16.98 -5.18
N LEU A 315 12.96 16.73 -4.03
CA LEU A 315 14.39 16.40 -4.00
C LEU A 315 14.66 15.06 -4.67
N LEU A 316 13.85 14.03 -4.41
CA LEU A 316 13.97 12.73 -5.07
C LEU A 316 13.82 12.84 -6.59
N ASP A 317 12.85 13.61 -7.07
CA ASP A 317 12.66 13.93 -8.50
C ASP A 317 13.93 14.54 -9.11
N GLY A 318 14.50 15.54 -8.43
CA GLY A 318 15.76 16.18 -8.86
C GLY A 318 16.93 15.21 -8.90
N VAL A 319 17.09 14.35 -7.90
CA VAL A 319 18.16 13.35 -7.85
C VAL A 319 18.01 12.34 -8.98
N LEU A 320 16.85 11.72 -9.14
CA LEU A 320 16.62 10.74 -10.22
C LEU A 320 16.81 11.36 -11.61
N THR A 321 16.32 12.60 -11.80
CA THR A 321 16.52 13.35 -13.05
C THR A 321 18.01 13.57 -13.32
N SER A 322 18.79 13.96 -12.32
CA SER A 322 20.24 14.21 -12.47
C SER A 322 21.02 12.98 -12.91
N TYR A 323 20.58 11.79 -12.53
CA TYR A 323 21.15 10.51 -12.94
C TYR A 323 20.53 9.93 -14.24
N GLY A 324 19.61 10.65 -14.88
CA GLY A 324 18.93 10.21 -16.10
C GLY A 324 18.05 8.98 -15.89
N ILE A 325 17.47 8.80 -14.71
CA ILE A 325 16.57 7.71 -14.37
C ILE A 325 15.14 8.12 -14.73
N ALA A 326 14.50 7.36 -15.64
CA ALA A 326 13.11 7.60 -15.99
C ALA A 326 12.19 7.28 -14.81
N HIS A 327 11.35 8.22 -14.42
CA HIS A 327 10.39 8.09 -13.33
C HIS A 327 9.18 8.99 -13.56
N THR A 328 8.14 8.82 -12.74
CA THR A 328 6.97 9.70 -12.71
C THR A 328 6.85 10.32 -11.32
N TYR A 329 6.82 11.64 -11.27
CA TYR A 329 6.55 12.40 -10.05
C TYR A 329 5.28 13.22 -10.22
N GLU A 330 4.41 13.24 -9.21
CA GLU A 330 3.21 14.09 -9.19
C GLU A 330 3.00 14.71 -7.81
N GLU A 331 2.90 16.03 -7.76
CA GLU A 331 2.41 16.75 -6.60
C GLU A 331 0.94 17.10 -6.83
N TYR A 332 0.05 16.72 -5.91
CA TYR A 332 -1.38 16.95 -6.02
C TYR A 332 -1.90 17.85 -4.90
N GLU A 333 -3.06 18.48 -5.11
CA GLU A 333 -3.70 19.25 -4.06
C GLU A 333 -4.30 18.28 -3.02
N GLY A 334 -3.68 18.18 -1.86
CA GLY A 334 -4.10 17.27 -0.80
C GLY A 334 -3.15 17.27 0.38
N ASP A 335 -3.58 16.59 1.45
CA ASP A 335 -2.78 16.31 2.64
C ASP A 335 -2.22 14.88 2.61
N HIS A 336 -1.75 14.41 3.77
CA HIS A 336 -1.09 13.11 3.89
C HIS A 336 -2.01 11.91 3.60
N ILE A 337 -3.35 12.05 3.72
CA ILE A 337 -4.28 10.91 3.68
C ILE A 337 -5.51 11.10 2.79
N ASN A 338 -5.97 12.35 2.55
CA ASN A 338 -7.31 12.62 2.01
C ASN A 338 -7.56 12.11 0.58
N HIS A 339 -6.52 11.86 -0.21
CA HIS A 339 -6.62 11.39 -1.59
C HIS A 339 -5.93 10.03 -1.85
N ILE A 340 -5.45 9.35 -0.83
CA ILE A 340 -4.69 8.10 -1.02
C ILE A 340 -5.52 7.02 -1.72
N ALA A 341 -6.81 6.87 -1.41
CA ALA A 341 -7.68 5.93 -2.12
C ALA A 341 -7.79 6.25 -3.61
N ASP A 342 -7.96 7.54 -3.96
CA ASP A 342 -8.01 8.00 -5.35
C ASP A 342 -6.67 7.78 -6.07
N ARG A 343 -5.54 8.01 -5.37
CA ARG A 343 -4.19 7.77 -5.90
C ARG A 343 -3.96 6.30 -6.18
N ILE A 344 -4.39 5.42 -5.29
CA ILE A 344 -4.33 3.97 -5.50
C ILE A 344 -5.16 3.57 -6.71
N GLU A 345 -6.44 3.98 -6.78
CA GLU A 345 -7.36 3.64 -7.88
C GLU A 345 -6.90 4.17 -9.24
N GLN A 346 -6.53 5.46 -9.28
CA GLN A 346 -6.37 6.18 -10.55
C GLN A 346 -4.92 6.26 -11.03
N LYS A 347 -3.94 6.00 -10.17
CA LYS A 347 -2.51 6.15 -10.48
C LYS A 347 -1.72 4.87 -10.21
N MET A 348 -1.69 4.39 -8.96
CA MET A 348 -0.87 3.25 -8.57
C MET A 348 -1.27 1.95 -9.30
N LEU A 349 -2.54 1.59 -9.30
CA LEU A 349 -3.01 0.36 -9.95
C LEU A 349 -2.85 0.42 -11.50
N PRO A 350 -3.21 1.52 -12.19
CA PRO A 350 -2.86 1.70 -13.62
C PRO A 350 -1.35 1.65 -13.89
N PHE A 351 -0.53 2.23 -13.03
CA PHE A 351 0.92 2.15 -13.16
C PHE A 351 1.40 0.70 -13.15
N PHE A 352 0.98 -0.12 -12.21
CA PHE A 352 1.35 -1.54 -12.18
C PHE A 352 0.74 -2.34 -13.34
N THR A 353 -0.47 -1.99 -13.78
CA THR A 353 -1.09 -2.59 -14.98
C THR A 353 -0.22 -2.42 -16.22
N ASN A 354 0.42 -1.27 -16.38
CA ASN A 354 1.28 -0.96 -17.51
C ASN A 354 2.71 -1.51 -17.38
N ASN A 355 3.15 -1.80 -16.15
CA ASN A 355 4.54 -2.11 -15.88
C ASN A 355 4.81 -3.55 -15.42
N LEU A 356 3.83 -4.26 -14.87
CA LEU A 356 4.04 -5.65 -14.48
C LEU A 356 3.69 -6.61 -15.63
N ALA A 357 4.51 -7.64 -15.82
CA ALA A 357 4.26 -8.68 -16.80
C ALA A 357 3.16 -9.63 -16.30
N SER A 358 2.21 -9.97 -17.19
CA SER A 358 1.16 -10.95 -16.98
C SER A 358 1.37 -12.19 -17.85
N ASP A 359 0.68 -13.31 -17.58
CA ASP A 359 0.77 -14.54 -18.38
C ASP A 359 0.40 -14.34 -19.86
N LYS A 360 -0.50 -13.40 -20.18
CA LYS A 360 -0.86 -13.11 -21.58
C LYS A 360 0.31 -12.55 -22.40
N ALA A 361 1.31 -11.92 -21.78
CA ALA A 361 2.48 -11.37 -22.46
C ALA A 361 3.52 -12.45 -22.85
N ALA A 362 3.51 -13.61 -22.19
CA ALA A 362 4.40 -14.73 -22.52
C ALA A 362 3.98 -15.49 -23.79
N GLY A 363 2.67 -15.55 -24.08
CA GLY A 363 2.12 -16.27 -25.23
C GLY A 363 2.35 -15.59 -26.59
N THR A 364 2.50 -14.26 -26.63
CA THR A 364 2.64 -13.52 -27.89
C THR A 364 4.07 -13.47 -28.47
N ARG A 365 5.09 -13.79 -27.67
CA ARG A 365 6.47 -13.87 -28.16
C ARG A 365 6.84 -15.20 -28.78
N SER A 366 6.12 -16.28 -28.48
CA SER A 366 6.38 -17.63 -29.09
C SER A 366 5.82 -17.80 -30.51
N ALA A 367 4.88 -16.97 -30.95
CA ALA A 367 4.23 -17.10 -32.24
C ALA A 367 4.92 -16.37 -33.41
N LYS A 368 6.03 -15.64 -33.15
CA LYS A 368 6.80 -14.92 -34.20
C LYS A 368 8.17 -15.52 -34.55
N LYS A 369 8.40 -16.77 -34.19
CA LYS A 369 9.54 -17.55 -34.70
C LYS A 369 9.05 -18.89 -35.26
N LYS A 370 8.50 -18.85 -36.43
CA LYS A 370 8.48 -19.95 -37.41
C LYS A 370 8.56 -19.36 -38.82
#